data_5453209d533a3802bbaa28f8fd5a07c1
#
_entry.id   5453209d533a3802bbaa28f8fd5a07c1
#
_cell.length_a   1.000
_cell.length_b   1.000
_cell.length_c   1.000
_cell.angle_alpha   90.00
_cell.angle_beta   90.00
_cell.angle_gamma   90.00
#
_symmetry.space_group_name_H-M   'P 1'
#
loop_
_entity.id
_entity.type
_entity.pdbx_description
1 polymer ?
#
loop_
_entity_poly.entity_id
_entity_poly.type
_entity_poly.pdbx_seq_one_letter_code
_entity_poly.pdbx_strand_id
1 'polypeptide(L)'
;MAEEILGHNLEDVLGLGRIFEMLGYLCIYDSKYEVTYAEFDGENLILELTLPRRLPQKFSNGNEQFYLTGEEEKIKFIIKTTDGRLKQYYSNPKDYYYLPEEDTVIPKVLGSGIDKKHRKAATKDTCYTWFACSDIFLSDPLKQKQYLEQALPYLLKTLK
;
A
#
# COMPACT_ATOMS: atom_id res chain seq x y z
N MET A 1 16.00 -2.49 -47.96
CA MET A 1 17.06 -2.24 -46.95
C MET A 1 16.83 -0.94 -46.16
N ALA A 2 16.75 0.26 -46.75
CA ALA A 2 16.50 1.51 -46.00
C ALA A 2 15.08 1.56 -45.36
N GLU A 3 14.07 1.10 -46.05
CA GLU A 3 12.67 1.03 -45.52
C GLU A 3 12.49 0.03 -44.39
N GLU A 4 13.22 -1.10 -44.43
CA GLU A 4 13.21 -2.09 -43.35
C GLU A 4 13.88 -1.54 -42.08
N ILE A 5 15.00 -0.80 -42.21
CA ILE A 5 15.70 -0.15 -41.09
C ILE A 5 14.81 0.92 -40.47
N LEU A 6 14.08 1.70 -41.26
CA LEU A 6 13.13 2.69 -40.79
C LEU A 6 11.91 2.03 -40.07
N GLY A 7 11.46 0.88 -40.60
CA GLY A 7 10.39 0.10 -39.96
C GLY A 7 10.79 -0.41 -38.56
N HIS A 8 11.98 -1.01 -38.44
CA HIS A 8 12.49 -1.47 -37.15
C HIS A 8 12.72 -0.32 -36.15
N ASN A 9 13.29 0.79 -36.60
CA ASN A 9 13.47 1.96 -35.73
C ASN A 9 12.14 2.53 -35.25
N LEU A 10 11.10 2.52 -36.08
CA LEU A 10 9.76 2.98 -35.69
C LEU A 10 9.12 2.03 -34.68
N GLU A 11 9.25 0.72 -34.85
CA GLU A 11 8.78 -0.30 -33.90
C GLU A 11 9.49 -0.18 -32.55
N ASP A 12 10.81 0.05 -32.57
CA ASP A 12 11.59 0.26 -31.35
C ASP A 12 11.15 1.53 -30.59
N VAL A 13 10.92 2.63 -31.31
CA VAL A 13 10.44 3.90 -30.71
C VAL A 13 9.03 3.72 -30.14
N LEU A 14 8.13 3.02 -30.83
CA LEU A 14 6.79 2.70 -30.33
C LEU A 14 6.84 1.75 -29.12
N GLY A 15 7.77 0.78 -29.14
CA GLY A 15 8.04 -0.11 -28.01
C GLY A 15 8.53 0.64 -26.78
N LEU A 16 9.44 1.60 -26.94
CA LEU A 16 9.89 2.48 -25.86
C LEU A 16 8.74 3.29 -25.28
N GLY A 17 7.83 3.82 -26.10
CA GLY A 17 6.63 4.52 -25.64
C GLY A 17 5.81 3.67 -24.65
N ARG A 18 5.55 2.41 -24.98
CA ARG A 18 4.82 1.46 -24.10
C ARG A 18 5.59 1.17 -22.80
N ILE A 19 6.91 1.05 -22.86
CA ILE A 19 7.75 0.87 -21.67
C ILE A 19 7.63 2.10 -20.75
N PHE A 20 7.64 3.31 -21.31
CA PHE A 20 7.46 4.54 -20.52
C PHE A 20 6.09 4.62 -19.84
N GLU A 21 5.04 4.14 -20.48
CA GLU A 21 3.71 4.06 -19.84
C GLU A 21 3.71 3.09 -18.65
N MET A 22 4.44 1.95 -18.75
CA MET A 22 4.57 1.00 -17.63
C MET A 22 5.22 1.61 -16.38
N LEU A 23 5.99 2.69 -16.51
CA LEU A 23 6.54 3.43 -15.37
C LEU A 23 5.45 4.03 -14.48
N GLY A 24 4.22 4.22 -14.97
CA GLY A 24 3.07 4.62 -14.17
C GLY A 24 2.80 3.64 -13.02
N TYR A 25 2.90 2.34 -13.28
CA TYR A 25 2.75 1.32 -12.22
C TYR A 25 3.88 1.35 -11.19
N LEU A 26 5.12 1.64 -11.63
CA LEU A 26 6.26 1.75 -10.71
C LEU A 26 6.10 2.91 -9.73
N CYS A 27 5.40 3.98 -10.11
CA CYS A 27 5.13 5.09 -9.21
C CYS A 27 4.36 4.66 -7.96
N ILE A 28 3.52 3.62 -8.05
CA ILE A 28 2.79 3.07 -6.90
C ILE A 28 3.77 2.40 -5.94
N TYR A 29 4.68 1.56 -6.44
CA TYR A 29 5.68 0.86 -5.63
C TYR A 29 6.73 1.79 -5.02
N ASP A 30 7.14 2.81 -5.77
CA ASP A 30 8.15 3.78 -5.35
C ASP A 30 7.56 4.90 -4.46
N SER A 31 6.28 4.82 -4.10
CA SER A 31 5.55 5.83 -3.33
C SER A 31 5.62 7.24 -3.93
N LYS A 32 5.72 7.31 -5.27
CA LYS A 32 5.72 8.54 -6.05
C LYS A 32 4.30 8.94 -6.41
N TYR A 33 3.51 9.27 -5.42
CA TYR A 33 2.13 9.72 -5.55
C TYR A 33 1.80 10.75 -4.48
N GLU A 34 0.74 11.48 -4.70
CA GLU A 34 0.14 12.38 -3.73
C GLU A 34 -1.23 11.84 -3.31
N VAL A 35 -1.53 11.88 -2.02
CA VAL A 35 -2.87 11.57 -1.51
C VAL A 35 -3.72 12.83 -1.66
N THR A 36 -4.76 12.75 -2.48
CA THR A 36 -5.60 13.90 -2.84
C THR A 36 -6.96 13.86 -2.17
N TYR A 37 -7.38 12.70 -1.68
CA TYR A 37 -8.64 12.54 -0.97
C TYR A 37 -8.55 11.39 0.03
N ALA A 38 -9.20 11.55 1.18
CA ALA A 38 -9.37 10.53 2.19
C ALA A 38 -10.74 10.63 2.85
N GLU A 39 -11.43 9.51 2.98
CA GLU A 39 -12.73 9.39 3.62
C GLU A 39 -12.85 8.08 4.39
N PHE A 40 -13.59 8.08 5.46
CA PHE A 40 -14.03 6.87 6.16
C PHE A 40 -15.55 6.80 6.13
N ASP A 41 -16.09 5.79 5.44
CA ASP A 41 -17.55 5.62 5.25
C ASP A 41 -18.24 4.88 6.41
N GLY A 42 -17.50 4.56 7.47
CA GLY A 42 -17.97 3.77 8.63
C GLY A 42 -17.52 2.30 8.58
N GLU A 43 -17.12 1.79 7.43
CA GLU A 43 -16.61 0.43 7.23
C GLU A 43 -15.25 0.42 6.52
N ASN A 44 -15.07 1.30 5.56
CA ASN A 44 -13.89 1.33 4.69
C ASN A 44 -13.17 2.67 4.76
N LEU A 45 -11.83 2.62 4.71
CA LEU A 45 -11.00 3.77 4.36
C LEU A 45 -10.95 3.88 2.84
N ILE A 46 -11.34 5.03 2.31
CA ILE A 46 -11.27 5.37 0.90
C ILE A 46 -10.15 6.39 0.72
N LEU A 47 -9.16 6.07 -0.12
CA LEU A 47 -8.05 6.98 -0.47
C LEU A 47 -8.00 7.16 -1.98
N GLU A 48 -7.86 8.41 -2.42
CA GLU A 48 -7.56 8.71 -3.82
C GLU A 48 -6.16 9.31 -3.92
N LEU A 49 -5.41 8.81 -4.88
CA LEU A 49 -4.03 9.19 -5.16
C LEU A 49 -3.93 9.77 -6.56
N THR A 50 -3.02 10.71 -6.73
CA THR A 50 -2.61 11.20 -8.04
C THR A 50 -1.16 10.80 -8.31
N LEU A 51 -0.95 10.13 -9.44
CA LEU A 51 0.37 9.72 -9.93
C LEU A 51 1.00 10.85 -10.75
N PRO A 52 2.34 10.98 -10.78
CA PRO A 52 3.06 11.91 -11.64
C PRO A 52 3.07 11.47 -13.10
N ARG A 53 2.56 10.29 -13.41
CA ARG A 53 2.53 9.69 -14.75
C ARG A 53 1.23 8.94 -14.98
N ARG A 54 0.75 9.00 -16.23
CA ARG A 54 -0.42 8.28 -16.67
C ARG A 54 -0.19 6.76 -16.65
N LEU A 55 -1.22 6.03 -16.26
CA LEU A 55 -1.27 4.57 -16.36
C LEU A 55 -1.49 4.15 -17.82
N PRO A 56 -0.87 3.05 -18.28
CA PRO A 56 -1.02 2.57 -19.66
C PRO A 56 -2.44 2.10 -19.98
N GLN A 57 -3.16 1.64 -18.97
CA GLN A 57 -4.56 1.21 -19.10
C GLN A 57 -5.29 1.25 -17.76
N LYS A 58 -6.60 1.35 -17.83
CA LYS A 58 -7.47 1.18 -16.67
C LYS A 58 -7.35 -0.23 -16.12
N PHE A 59 -7.30 -0.33 -14.80
CA PHE A 59 -7.31 -1.61 -14.12
C PHE A 59 -8.16 -1.56 -12.85
N SER A 60 -8.60 -2.74 -12.42
CA SER A 60 -9.20 -2.95 -11.10
C SER A 60 -8.81 -4.32 -10.59
N ASN A 61 -8.50 -4.41 -9.32
CA ASN A 61 -8.18 -5.66 -8.64
C ASN A 61 -8.50 -5.52 -7.16
N GLY A 62 -8.74 -6.64 -6.47
CA GLY A 62 -9.02 -6.59 -5.05
C GLY A 62 -9.41 -7.95 -4.50
N ASN A 63 -9.70 -7.94 -3.20
CA ASN A 63 -10.20 -9.08 -2.44
C ASN A 63 -11.15 -8.59 -1.34
N GLU A 64 -11.47 -9.42 -0.36
CA GLU A 64 -12.36 -9.08 0.75
C GLU A 64 -11.82 -7.99 1.68
N GLN A 65 -10.50 -7.75 1.67
CA GLN A 65 -9.83 -6.79 2.56
C GLN A 65 -9.58 -5.43 1.91
N PHE A 66 -9.35 -5.39 0.60
CA PHE A 66 -9.14 -4.15 -0.10
C PHE A 66 -9.49 -4.26 -1.58
N TYR A 67 -9.80 -3.12 -2.19
CA TYR A 67 -10.05 -2.97 -3.62
C TYR A 67 -9.26 -1.78 -4.16
N LEU A 68 -8.69 -1.96 -5.35
CA LEU A 68 -7.81 -1.00 -6.00
C LEU A 68 -8.28 -0.79 -7.43
N THR A 69 -8.49 0.47 -7.82
CA THR A 69 -8.74 0.86 -9.20
C THR A 69 -7.74 1.91 -9.65
N GLY A 70 -7.35 1.86 -10.91
CA GLY A 70 -6.50 2.87 -11.53
C GLY A 70 -7.00 3.26 -12.90
N GLU A 71 -7.04 4.56 -13.20
CA GLU A 71 -7.42 5.13 -14.48
C GLU A 71 -6.70 6.46 -14.70
N GLU A 72 -6.02 6.59 -15.81
CA GLU A 72 -5.18 7.75 -16.11
C GLU A 72 -4.12 8.01 -15.04
N GLU A 73 -4.10 9.14 -14.38
CA GLU A 73 -3.19 9.45 -13.27
C GLU A 73 -3.82 9.17 -11.90
N LYS A 74 -5.04 8.66 -11.84
CA LYS A 74 -5.79 8.46 -10.60
C LYS A 74 -5.78 7.02 -10.15
N ILE A 75 -5.56 6.83 -8.85
CA ILE A 75 -5.70 5.55 -8.16
C ILE A 75 -6.69 5.73 -7.02
N LYS A 76 -7.59 4.77 -6.87
CA LYS A 76 -8.49 4.71 -5.73
C LYS A 76 -8.28 3.41 -4.98
N PHE A 77 -8.03 3.53 -3.68
CA PHE A 77 -8.00 2.43 -2.73
C PHE A 77 -9.26 2.44 -1.89
N ILE A 78 -9.86 1.28 -1.68
CA ILE A 78 -10.91 1.03 -0.70
C ILE A 78 -10.37 -0.06 0.21
N ILE A 79 -10.10 0.26 1.46
CA ILE A 79 -9.46 -0.63 2.43
C ILE A 79 -10.44 -0.89 3.56
N LYS A 80 -10.82 -2.15 3.75
CA LYS A 80 -11.73 -2.55 4.82
C LYS A 80 -11.07 -2.36 6.18
N THR A 81 -11.76 -1.67 7.08
CA THR A 81 -11.33 -1.51 8.46
C THR A 81 -11.85 -2.65 9.34
N THR A 82 -11.26 -2.83 10.50
CA THR A 82 -11.76 -3.71 11.55
C THR A 82 -12.23 -2.85 12.71
N ASP A 83 -13.54 -2.72 12.90
CA ASP A 83 -14.14 -1.83 13.92
C ASP A 83 -13.61 -0.39 13.83
N GLY A 84 -13.50 0.16 12.61
CA GLY A 84 -12.97 1.50 12.35
C GLY A 84 -11.46 1.64 12.58
N ARG A 85 -10.72 0.53 12.70
CA ARG A 85 -9.27 0.50 12.92
C ARG A 85 -8.55 -0.11 11.74
N LEU A 86 -7.31 0.33 11.54
CA LEU A 86 -6.38 -0.10 10.49
C LEU A 86 -5.09 -0.65 11.13
N LYS A 87 -4.40 -1.53 10.40
CA LYS A 87 -3.12 -2.11 10.82
C LYS A 87 -1.96 -1.24 10.37
N GLN A 88 -1.17 -0.75 11.31
CA GLN A 88 0.11 -0.10 11.06
C GLN A 88 1.22 -1.15 11.13
N TYR A 89 1.81 -1.51 10.01
CA TYR A 89 2.87 -2.51 9.93
C TYR A 89 4.25 -1.91 10.20
N TYR A 90 5.15 -2.72 10.77
CA TYR A 90 6.55 -2.38 11.03
C TYR A 90 7.48 -3.29 10.24
N SER A 91 8.55 -2.72 9.70
CA SER A 91 9.46 -3.40 8.78
C SER A 91 10.41 -4.40 9.44
N ASN A 92 10.70 -4.26 10.75
CA ASN A 92 11.67 -5.08 11.46
C ASN A 92 11.03 -5.93 12.59
N PRO A 93 10.44 -7.10 12.29
CA PRO A 93 9.81 -7.95 13.30
C PRO A 93 10.76 -8.41 14.41
N LYS A 94 12.08 -8.42 14.16
CA LYS A 94 13.07 -8.85 15.15
C LYS A 94 13.13 -7.97 16.40
N ASP A 95 12.65 -6.73 16.30
CA ASP A 95 12.66 -5.76 17.42
C ASP A 95 11.40 -5.81 18.27
N TYR A 96 10.44 -6.68 17.90
CA TYR A 96 9.11 -6.72 18.52
C TYR A 96 8.76 -8.10 19.08
N TYR A 97 7.91 -8.10 20.12
CA TYR A 97 7.11 -9.23 20.53
C TYR A 97 5.67 -9.03 20.08
N TYR A 98 5.04 -10.08 19.56
CA TYR A 98 3.62 -10.14 19.29
C TYR A 98 2.87 -10.61 20.54
N LEU A 99 1.80 -9.92 20.90
CA LEU A 99 0.91 -10.22 22.01
C LEU A 99 -0.39 -10.80 21.43
N PRO A 100 -0.59 -12.14 21.50
CA PRO A 100 -1.73 -12.78 20.83
C PRO A 100 -3.10 -12.40 21.40
N GLU A 101 -3.17 -12.06 22.69
CA GLU A 101 -4.41 -11.70 23.37
C GLU A 101 -4.91 -10.30 22.98
N GLU A 102 -3.96 -9.37 22.74
CA GLU A 102 -4.24 -7.99 22.32
C GLU A 102 -4.17 -7.79 20.81
N ASP A 103 -3.73 -8.83 20.06
CA ASP A 103 -3.52 -8.80 18.61
C ASP A 103 -2.67 -7.59 18.16
N THR A 104 -1.53 -7.36 18.81
CA THR A 104 -0.65 -6.21 18.56
C THR A 104 0.80 -6.55 18.85
N VAL A 105 1.73 -5.68 18.46
CA VAL A 105 3.14 -5.82 18.85
C VAL A 105 3.57 -4.78 19.86
N ILE A 106 4.58 -5.15 20.64
CA ILE A 106 5.28 -4.26 21.56
C ILE A 106 6.81 -4.34 21.30
N PRO A 107 7.55 -3.23 21.36
CA PRO A 107 9.00 -3.27 21.28
C PRO A 107 9.59 -4.19 22.34
N LYS A 108 10.61 -4.99 22.01
CA LYS A 108 11.24 -5.96 22.94
C LYS A 108 11.77 -5.31 24.21
N VAL A 109 12.22 -4.07 24.10
CA VAL A 109 12.71 -3.28 25.25
C VAL A 109 11.60 -3.11 26.30
N LEU A 110 10.39 -2.80 25.87
CA LEU A 110 9.22 -2.62 26.75
C LEU A 110 8.59 -3.96 27.15
N GLY A 111 8.63 -4.94 26.24
CA GLY A 111 8.03 -6.25 26.45
C GLY A 111 8.85 -7.23 27.28
N SER A 112 10.04 -6.83 27.79
CA SER A 112 10.94 -7.71 28.54
C SER A 112 10.32 -8.24 29.85
N GLY A 113 9.44 -7.46 30.50
CA GLY A 113 8.73 -7.83 31.71
C GLY A 113 7.47 -8.69 31.52
N ILE A 114 7.03 -8.90 30.29
CA ILE A 114 5.83 -9.72 30.00
C ILE A 114 6.23 -11.20 30.08
N ASP A 115 5.39 -12.02 30.72
CA ASP A 115 5.59 -13.47 30.82
C ASP A 115 5.66 -14.08 29.40
N LYS A 116 6.59 -15.02 29.21
CA LYS A 116 6.80 -15.70 27.91
C LYS A 116 5.56 -16.41 27.35
N LYS A 117 4.62 -16.80 28.18
CA LYS A 117 3.36 -17.44 27.76
C LYS A 117 2.40 -16.47 27.04
N HIS A 118 2.50 -15.15 27.33
CA HIS A 118 1.64 -14.12 26.72
C HIS A 118 2.31 -13.37 25.56
N ARG A 119 3.56 -13.73 25.21
CA ARG A 119 4.27 -13.09 24.10
C ARG A 119 4.93 -14.13 23.19
N LYS A 120 4.98 -13.81 21.91
CA LYS A 120 5.67 -14.59 20.86
C LYS A 120 6.65 -13.68 20.11
N ALA A 121 7.61 -14.27 19.41
CA ALA A 121 8.41 -13.50 18.46
C ALA A 121 7.49 -12.96 17.35
N ALA A 122 7.56 -11.68 17.04
CA ALA A 122 6.81 -11.14 15.92
C ALA A 122 7.34 -11.70 14.59
N THR A 123 6.46 -11.89 13.64
CA THR A 123 6.74 -12.28 12.26
C THR A 123 6.39 -11.13 11.32
N LYS A 124 6.69 -11.26 10.03
CA LYS A 124 6.29 -10.24 9.05
C LYS A 124 4.77 -10.01 9.03
N ASP A 125 3.98 -11.04 9.27
CA ASP A 125 2.51 -10.99 9.19
C ASP A 125 1.86 -10.54 10.51
N THR A 126 2.58 -10.61 11.64
CA THR A 126 2.09 -10.23 12.96
C THR A 126 2.73 -8.96 13.51
N CYS A 127 3.64 -8.31 12.75
CA CYS A 127 4.35 -7.11 13.20
C CYS A 127 3.58 -5.83 12.89
N TYR A 128 2.48 -5.61 13.61
CA TYR A 128 1.62 -4.43 13.47
C TYR A 128 1.03 -3.97 14.80
N THR A 129 0.60 -2.73 14.81
CA THR A 129 -0.30 -2.17 15.83
C THR A 129 -1.58 -1.69 15.16
N TRP A 130 -2.62 -1.47 15.97
CA TRP A 130 -3.89 -0.92 15.51
C TRP A 130 -3.96 0.59 15.75
N PHE A 131 -4.54 1.33 14.81
CA PHE A 131 -4.88 2.74 15.00
C PHE A 131 -6.28 3.03 14.45
N ALA A 132 -6.95 4.03 15.02
CA ALA A 132 -8.28 4.43 14.60
C ALA A 132 -8.22 5.26 13.30
N CYS A 133 -9.17 5.02 12.40
CA CYS A 133 -9.42 5.84 11.23
C CYS A 133 -10.14 7.13 11.67
N SER A 134 -9.40 8.05 12.31
CA SER A 134 -9.92 9.27 12.94
C SER A 134 -9.82 10.48 12.01
N ASP A 135 -10.55 11.56 12.34
CA ASP A 135 -10.49 12.83 11.60
C ASP A 135 -9.06 13.39 11.52
N ILE A 136 -8.23 13.17 12.56
CA ILE A 136 -6.81 13.56 12.57
C ILE A 136 -6.02 12.79 11.48
N PHE A 137 -6.32 11.53 11.28
CA PHE A 137 -5.72 10.74 10.20
C PHE A 137 -6.27 11.15 8.83
N LEU A 138 -7.59 11.35 8.73
CA LEU A 138 -8.26 11.74 7.47
C LEU A 138 -7.88 13.13 6.98
N SER A 139 -7.45 14.03 7.87
CA SER A 139 -7.01 15.38 7.52
C SER A 139 -5.51 15.51 7.23
N ASP A 140 -4.72 14.42 7.36
CA ASP A 140 -3.25 14.44 7.23
C ASP A 140 -2.76 13.56 6.07
N PRO A 141 -2.56 14.12 4.86
CA PRO A 141 -2.09 13.39 3.69
C PRO A 141 -0.72 12.72 3.89
N LEU A 142 0.15 13.27 4.75
CA LEU A 142 1.46 12.68 5.04
C LEU A 142 1.32 11.38 5.84
N LYS A 143 0.44 11.35 6.84
CA LYS A 143 0.15 10.12 7.60
C LYS A 143 -0.50 9.06 6.72
N GLN A 144 -1.41 9.46 5.84
CA GLN A 144 -2.05 8.56 4.88
C GLN A 144 -1.02 7.95 3.93
N LYS A 145 -0.09 8.77 3.43
CA LYS A 145 1.01 8.30 2.58
C LYS A 145 1.91 7.32 3.33
N GLN A 146 2.35 7.65 4.54
CA GLN A 146 3.16 6.76 5.39
C GLN A 146 2.45 5.44 5.69
N TYR A 147 1.14 5.49 5.93
CA TYR A 147 0.33 4.29 6.10
C TYR A 147 0.36 3.41 4.84
N LEU A 148 0.08 3.98 3.66
CA LEU A 148 0.10 3.24 2.40
C LEU A 148 1.47 2.64 2.08
N GLU A 149 2.57 3.38 2.29
CA GLU A 149 3.93 2.88 2.08
C GLU A 149 4.21 1.60 2.88
N GLN A 150 3.65 1.49 4.07
CA GLN A 150 3.82 0.33 4.94
C GLN A 150 2.78 -0.76 4.68
N ALA A 151 1.54 -0.40 4.36
CA ALA A 151 0.45 -1.33 4.16
C ALA A 151 0.47 -1.99 2.77
N LEU A 152 0.84 -1.27 1.71
CA LEU A 152 0.81 -1.76 0.32
C LEU A 152 1.54 -3.09 0.11
N PRO A 153 2.76 -3.33 0.63
CA PRO A 153 3.44 -4.61 0.44
C PRO A 153 2.66 -5.80 1.02
N TYR A 154 1.87 -5.58 2.07
CA TYR A 154 1.02 -6.62 2.68
C TYR A 154 -0.28 -6.80 1.91
N LEU A 155 -0.94 -5.71 1.54
CA LEU A 155 -2.18 -5.72 0.77
C LEU A 155 -1.97 -6.40 -0.60
N LEU A 156 -0.93 -6.01 -1.33
CA LEU A 156 -0.64 -6.55 -2.67
C LEU A 156 -0.29 -8.04 -2.66
N LYS A 157 0.31 -8.57 -1.58
CA LYS A 157 0.58 -10.01 -1.44
C LYS A 157 -0.70 -10.85 -1.37
N THR A 158 -1.81 -10.27 -0.95
CA THR A 158 -3.09 -10.96 -0.83
C THR A 158 -3.85 -11.04 -2.16
N LEU A 159 -3.41 -10.30 -3.19
CA LEU A 159 -3.90 -10.43 -4.55
C LEU A 159 -3.31 -11.71 -5.18
N LYS A 160 -4.18 -12.57 -5.66
CA LYS A 160 -3.82 -13.80 -6.39
C LYS A 160 -3.96 -13.57 -7.89
#